data_3b5de7ef3a0e29bce49c6a49f413eac7
#
_entry.id   3b5de7ef3a0e29bce49c6a49f413eac7
#
_cell.length_a   1.000
_cell.length_b   1.000
_cell.length_c   1.000
_cell.angle_alpha   90.00
_cell.angle_beta   90.00
_cell.angle_gamma   90.00
#
_symmetry.space_group_name_H-M   'P 1'
#
loop_
_entity.id
_entity.type
_entity.pdbx_description
1 polymer ?
#
loop_
_entity_poly.entity_id
_entity_poly.type
_entity_poly.pdbx_seq_one_letter_code
_entity_poly.pdbx_strand_id
1 'polypeptide(L)'
;VNLHFIALKATKHSDSQIILTAYSRELGRVAFALPAGTGKSAARMRALTMPLSLVECASDPRPGREILPMRQVVQSIPLVELHSDPFKQMIAMFVAEVLAAVLQSGGADEGMYEFLEAAVRILDGADSRQTANFHICFLYNLGRRLGIEPDVSTYTQGSLFDMEDGTWRMTAPLHRRYLGEEASLLAWRLSRMTFANMHRFRFNRMERNAILDGILEYFSIHYVSMRRLHSLDILRSLL
;
A
#
# COMPACT_ATOMS: atom_id res chain seq x y z
N VAL A 1 -25.75 0.89 9.19
CA VAL A 1 -24.55 0.90 10.04
C VAL A 1 -23.58 1.99 9.58
N ASN A 2 -22.77 2.53 10.48
CA ASN A 2 -21.65 3.38 10.10
C ASN A 2 -20.46 2.51 9.75
N LEU A 3 -19.80 2.85 8.65
CA LEU A 3 -18.57 2.19 8.19
C LEU A 3 -17.43 3.20 8.13
N HIS A 4 -16.27 2.80 8.64
CA HIS A 4 -15.01 3.52 8.50
C HIS A 4 -14.16 2.79 7.45
N PHE A 5 -13.67 3.49 6.46
CA PHE A 5 -12.90 2.84 5.40
C PHE A 5 -11.78 3.73 4.84
N ILE A 6 -10.81 3.06 4.26
CA ILE A 6 -9.71 3.65 3.50
C ILE A 6 -10.01 3.46 2.02
N ALA A 7 -10.09 4.56 1.27
CA ALA A 7 -10.35 4.51 -0.17
C ALA A 7 -9.11 3.97 -0.91
N LEU A 8 -9.30 2.98 -1.80
CA LEU A 8 -8.18 2.37 -2.52
C LEU A 8 -8.23 2.70 -4.01
N LYS A 9 -9.19 2.17 -4.75
CA LYS A 9 -9.21 2.28 -6.21
C LYS A 9 -10.61 2.56 -6.73
N ALA A 10 -10.73 3.61 -7.54
CA ALA A 10 -11.96 3.92 -8.27
C ALA A 10 -11.85 3.42 -9.72
N THR A 11 -12.79 2.60 -10.15
CA THR A 11 -12.82 2.00 -11.50
C THR A 11 -14.12 2.35 -12.20
N LYS A 12 -14.07 2.88 -13.43
CA LYS A 12 -15.26 3.15 -14.23
C LYS A 12 -15.99 1.83 -14.49
N HIS A 13 -17.26 1.78 -14.13
CA HIS A 13 -18.13 0.61 -14.33
C HIS A 13 -19.11 0.82 -15.48
N SER A 14 -19.70 2.01 -15.56
CA SER A 14 -20.59 2.44 -16.64
C SER A 14 -20.48 3.95 -16.85
N ASP A 15 -21.26 4.50 -17.76
CA ASP A 15 -21.28 5.95 -17.99
C ASP A 15 -21.86 6.76 -16.82
N SER A 16 -22.64 6.11 -15.97
CA SER A 16 -23.25 6.74 -14.79
C SER A 16 -22.64 6.31 -13.46
N GLN A 17 -21.77 5.29 -13.45
CA GLN A 17 -21.31 4.66 -12.20
C GLN A 17 -19.80 4.34 -12.20
N ILE A 18 -19.17 4.64 -11.08
CA ILE A 18 -17.80 4.26 -10.72
C ILE A 18 -17.89 3.32 -9.53
N ILE A 19 -17.08 2.27 -9.51
CA ILE A 19 -16.96 1.39 -8.34
C ILE A 19 -15.69 1.79 -7.59
N LEU A 20 -15.86 2.16 -6.33
CA LEU A 20 -14.79 2.39 -5.38
C LEU A 20 -14.51 1.10 -4.61
N THR A 21 -13.32 0.56 -4.76
CA THR A 21 -12.78 -0.46 -3.87
C THR A 21 -12.19 0.22 -2.65
N ALA A 22 -12.52 -0.24 -1.46
CA ALA A 22 -12.05 0.29 -0.19
C ALA A 22 -11.77 -0.83 0.82
N TYR A 23 -11.06 -0.51 1.90
CA TYR A 23 -10.85 -1.39 3.03
C TYR A 23 -11.53 -0.80 4.26
N SER A 24 -12.56 -1.48 4.77
CA SER A 24 -13.35 -1.06 5.93
C SER A 24 -12.85 -1.72 7.20
N ARG A 25 -12.93 -0.99 8.32
CA ARG A 25 -12.67 -1.51 9.67
C ARG A 25 -13.62 -2.64 10.02
N GLU A 26 -14.91 -2.48 9.67
CA GLU A 26 -16.00 -3.35 10.10
C GLU A 26 -16.20 -4.57 9.17
N LEU A 27 -15.83 -4.44 7.89
CA LEU A 27 -16.18 -5.44 6.87
C LEU A 27 -14.97 -5.97 6.10
N GLY A 28 -13.77 -5.40 6.29
CA GLY A 28 -12.61 -5.70 5.45
C GLY A 28 -12.77 -5.09 4.04
N ARG A 29 -12.47 -5.84 2.99
CA ARG A 29 -12.62 -5.35 1.62
C ARG A 29 -14.09 -5.12 1.27
N VAL A 30 -14.40 -3.92 0.77
CA VAL A 30 -15.75 -3.51 0.33
C VAL A 30 -15.70 -2.79 -1.01
N ALA A 31 -16.83 -2.78 -1.71
CA ALA A 31 -17.02 -2.00 -2.91
C ALA A 31 -18.22 -1.06 -2.74
N PHE A 32 -18.06 0.19 -3.17
CA PHE A 32 -19.11 1.20 -3.11
C PHE A 32 -19.43 1.76 -4.49
N ALA A 33 -20.70 2.10 -4.71
CA ALA A 33 -21.13 2.78 -5.92
C ALA A 33 -20.95 4.31 -5.78
N LEU A 34 -20.24 4.92 -6.73
CA LEU A 34 -20.08 6.37 -6.86
C LEU A 34 -20.70 6.87 -8.16
N PRO A 35 -21.24 8.10 -8.18
CA PRO A 35 -21.72 8.72 -9.42
C PRO A 35 -20.54 9.08 -10.35
N ALA A 36 -20.64 8.71 -11.63
CA ALA A 36 -19.61 9.03 -12.65
C ALA A 36 -19.76 10.43 -13.27
N GLY A 37 -20.85 11.15 -12.99
CA GLY A 37 -21.17 12.44 -13.59
C GLY A 37 -20.18 13.55 -13.25
N THR A 38 -20.32 14.71 -13.95
CA THR A 38 -19.52 15.92 -13.75
C THR A 38 -20.13 16.94 -12.78
N GLY A 39 -21.30 16.67 -12.26
CA GLY A 39 -22.02 17.56 -11.34
C GLY A 39 -21.31 17.75 -9.99
N LYS A 40 -21.72 18.77 -9.23
CA LYS A 40 -21.12 19.13 -7.93
C LYS A 40 -21.10 17.94 -6.94
N SER A 41 -22.15 17.12 -6.90
CA SER A 41 -22.22 15.94 -6.02
C SER A 41 -21.16 14.90 -6.40
N ALA A 42 -21.01 14.58 -7.68
CA ALA A 42 -19.99 13.64 -8.15
C ALA A 42 -18.57 14.17 -7.93
N ALA A 43 -18.33 15.47 -8.14
CA ALA A 43 -17.04 16.11 -7.84
C ALA A 43 -16.69 16.03 -6.35
N ARG A 44 -17.66 16.32 -5.47
CA ARG A 44 -17.50 16.17 -4.01
C ARG A 44 -17.16 14.72 -3.64
N MET A 45 -17.90 13.75 -4.18
CA MET A 45 -17.62 12.33 -3.87
C MET A 45 -16.21 11.92 -4.31
N ARG A 46 -15.76 12.33 -5.49
CA ARG A 46 -14.38 12.06 -5.94
C ARG A 46 -13.34 12.68 -5.01
N ALA A 47 -13.55 13.91 -4.56
CA ALA A 47 -12.64 14.57 -3.61
C ALA A 47 -12.58 13.85 -2.25
N LEU A 48 -13.72 13.37 -1.74
CA LEU A 48 -13.79 12.63 -0.47
C LEU A 48 -13.20 11.21 -0.55
N THR A 49 -13.11 10.64 -1.76
CA THR A 49 -12.67 9.25 -1.97
C THR A 49 -11.39 9.16 -2.82
N MET A 50 -10.52 10.16 -2.73
CA MET A 50 -9.18 10.08 -3.28
C MET A 50 -8.38 8.91 -2.68
N PRO A 51 -7.39 8.36 -3.37
CA PRO A 51 -6.57 7.27 -2.83
C PRO A 51 -6.07 7.56 -1.41
N LEU A 52 -6.22 6.59 -0.52
CA LEU A 52 -5.92 6.63 0.91
C LEU A 52 -6.73 7.64 1.74
N SER A 53 -7.80 8.26 1.21
CA SER A 53 -8.71 9.03 2.05
C SER A 53 -9.29 8.17 3.16
N LEU A 54 -9.33 8.73 4.37
CA LEU A 54 -9.97 8.14 5.56
C LEU A 54 -11.40 8.65 5.62
N VAL A 55 -12.38 7.77 5.45
CA VAL A 55 -13.78 8.15 5.19
C VAL A 55 -14.72 7.40 6.13
N GLU A 56 -15.75 8.11 6.56
CA GLU A 56 -16.91 7.54 7.26
C GLU A 56 -18.17 7.71 6.42
N CYS A 57 -19.02 6.68 6.41
CA CYS A 57 -20.32 6.74 5.75
C CYS A 57 -21.37 5.87 6.45
N ALA A 58 -22.63 6.23 6.28
CA ALA A 58 -23.73 5.34 6.58
C ALA A 58 -23.96 4.39 5.40
N SER A 59 -24.10 3.09 5.67
CA SER A 59 -24.32 2.05 4.67
C SER A 59 -25.33 1.00 5.15
N ASP A 60 -25.80 0.17 4.22
CA ASP A 60 -26.76 -0.91 4.48
C ASP A 60 -26.21 -2.22 3.84
N PRO A 61 -25.23 -2.88 4.48
CA PRO A 61 -24.72 -4.16 4.03
C PRO A 61 -25.81 -5.23 4.21
N ARG A 62 -26.06 -6.01 3.15
CA ARG A 62 -27.02 -7.13 3.15
C ARG A 62 -26.37 -8.36 2.53
N PRO A 63 -26.73 -9.56 2.96
CA PRO A 63 -26.28 -10.79 2.31
C PRO A 63 -26.52 -10.75 0.80
N GLY A 64 -25.52 -11.11 0.00
CA GLY A 64 -25.57 -11.11 -1.46
C GLY A 64 -25.40 -9.73 -2.14
N ARG A 65 -25.22 -8.64 -1.38
CA ARG A 65 -24.96 -7.32 -1.95
C ARG A 65 -23.46 -7.07 -1.99
N GLU A 66 -22.86 -7.18 -3.17
CA GLU A 66 -21.42 -6.96 -3.38
C GLU A 66 -21.05 -5.47 -3.43
N ILE A 67 -21.91 -4.62 -3.96
CA ILE A 67 -21.71 -3.17 -4.08
C ILE A 67 -22.64 -2.45 -3.12
N LEU A 68 -22.04 -1.76 -2.14
CA LEU A 68 -22.76 -1.10 -1.07
C LEU A 68 -23.14 0.35 -1.46
N PRO A 69 -24.31 0.84 -1.01
CA PRO A 69 -24.63 2.26 -1.10
C PRO A 69 -23.88 3.05 -0.03
N MET A 70 -23.53 4.30 -0.33
CA MET A 70 -22.99 5.24 0.65
C MET A 70 -23.96 6.41 0.85
N ARG A 71 -24.14 6.81 2.10
CA ARG A 71 -24.89 7.99 2.52
C ARG A 71 -24.09 8.74 3.57
N GLN A 72 -24.31 10.04 3.71
CA GLN A 72 -23.69 10.88 4.74
C GLN A 72 -22.15 10.76 4.77
N VAL A 73 -21.54 10.79 3.58
CA VAL A 73 -20.11 10.59 3.40
C VAL A 73 -19.33 11.80 3.89
N VAL A 74 -18.41 11.57 4.82
CA VAL A 74 -17.51 12.58 5.38
C VAL A 74 -16.08 12.04 5.48
N GLN A 75 -15.09 12.91 5.48
CA GLN A 75 -13.74 12.52 5.88
C GLN A 75 -13.72 12.35 7.41
N SER A 76 -13.32 11.18 7.88
CA SER A 76 -13.16 10.91 9.32
C SER A 76 -11.93 11.65 9.88
N ILE A 77 -10.87 11.77 9.07
CA ILE A 77 -9.65 12.52 9.41
C ILE A 77 -9.24 13.32 8.17
N PRO A 78 -9.12 14.65 8.28
CA PRO A 78 -8.60 15.49 7.20
C PRO A 78 -7.12 15.19 6.92
N LEU A 79 -6.78 14.95 5.66
CA LEU A 79 -5.41 14.68 5.19
C LEU A 79 -5.01 15.83 4.25
N VAL A 80 -4.49 16.91 4.83
CA VAL A 80 -4.26 18.17 4.12
C VAL A 80 -3.06 18.06 3.18
N GLU A 81 -1.94 17.56 3.69
CA GLU A 81 -0.69 17.46 2.93
C GLU A 81 -0.75 16.33 1.89
N LEU A 82 -1.35 15.20 2.25
CA LEU A 82 -1.48 14.05 1.35
C LEU A 82 -2.17 14.41 0.04
N HIS A 83 -3.19 15.26 0.11
CA HIS A 83 -4.01 15.62 -1.05
C HIS A 83 -3.58 16.92 -1.74
N SER A 84 -2.60 17.65 -1.20
CA SER A 84 -2.04 18.88 -1.79
C SER A 84 -0.63 18.69 -2.36
N ASP A 85 0.17 17.80 -1.80
CA ASP A 85 1.53 17.51 -2.27
C ASP A 85 1.53 16.46 -3.38
N PRO A 86 2.01 16.77 -4.62
CA PRO A 86 2.03 15.82 -5.74
C PRO A 86 2.86 14.56 -5.48
N PHE A 87 3.94 14.64 -4.70
CA PHE A 87 4.77 13.48 -4.37
C PHE A 87 4.02 12.54 -3.43
N LYS A 88 3.36 13.07 -2.40
CA LYS A 88 2.52 12.29 -1.49
C LYS A 88 1.34 11.66 -2.20
N GLN A 89 0.67 12.41 -3.09
CA GLN A 89 -0.42 11.87 -3.91
C GLN A 89 0.03 10.67 -4.77
N MET A 90 1.22 10.75 -5.36
CA MET A 90 1.76 9.67 -6.18
C MET A 90 2.05 8.42 -5.36
N ILE A 91 2.64 8.59 -4.17
CA ILE A 91 2.85 7.50 -3.22
C ILE A 91 1.52 6.92 -2.76
N ALA A 92 0.52 7.77 -2.49
CA ALA A 92 -0.82 7.32 -2.10
C ALA A 92 -1.50 6.48 -3.20
N MET A 93 -1.38 6.88 -4.46
CA MET A 93 -1.89 6.09 -5.60
C MET A 93 -1.21 4.73 -5.68
N PHE A 94 0.12 4.69 -5.56
CA PHE A 94 0.88 3.44 -5.59
C PHE A 94 0.50 2.52 -4.43
N VAL A 95 0.50 3.03 -3.20
CA VAL A 95 0.14 2.27 -2.00
C VAL A 95 -1.29 1.74 -2.10
N ALA A 96 -2.24 2.57 -2.54
CA ALA A 96 -3.63 2.15 -2.72
C ALA A 96 -3.79 1.05 -3.79
N GLU A 97 -3.00 1.10 -4.88
CA GLU A 97 -2.97 0.03 -5.88
C GLU A 97 -2.41 -1.29 -5.32
N VAL A 98 -1.32 -1.23 -4.56
CA VAL A 98 -0.77 -2.39 -3.86
C VAL A 98 -1.81 -2.97 -2.90
N LEU A 99 -2.43 -2.14 -2.06
CA LEU A 99 -3.46 -2.59 -1.12
C LEU A 99 -4.67 -3.22 -1.84
N ALA A 100 -5.12 -2.64 -2.95
CA ALA A 100 -6.18 -3.22 -3.75
C ALA A 100 -5.81 -4.60 -4.34
N ALA A 101 -4.52 -4.86 -4.57
CA ALA A 101 -4.02 -6.15 -5.03
C ALA A 101 -3.86 -7.18 -3.89
N VAL A 102 -3.39 -6.77 -2.71
CA VAL A 102 -3.12 -7.70 -1.60
C VAL A 102 -4.35 -7.98 -0.73
N LEU A 103 -5.25 -7.02 -0.55
CA LEU A 103 -6.44 -7.15 0.29
C LEU A 103 -7.64 -7.66 -0.55
N GLN A 104 -7.48 -8.80 -1.23
CA GLN A 104 -8.53 -9.32 -2.14
C GLN A 104 -9.59 -10.17 -1.43
N SER A 105 -9.23 -10.84 -0.35
CA SER A 105 -10.10 -11.73 0.41
C SER A 105 -9.83 -11.55 1.90
N GLY A 106 -10.81 -11.89 2.71
CA GLY A 106 -10.75 -11.79 4.15
C GLY A 106 -11.84 -10.89 4.71
N GLY A 107 -12.30 -11.20 5.91
CA GLY A 107 -13.20 -10.37 6.69
C GLY A 107 -12.49 -9.15 7.27
N ALA A 108 -13.16 -8.49 8.22
CA ALA A 108 -12.59 -7.41 8.98
C ALA A 108 -11.34 -7.87 9.76
N ASP A 109 -10.28 -7.09 9.67
CA ASP A 109 -9.06 -7.22 10.47
C ASP A 109 -8.74 -5.84 11.05
N GLU A 110 -9.05 -5.66 12.33
CA GLU A 110 -8.87 -4.39 13.03
C GLU A 110 -7.40 -4.00 13.10
N GLY A 111 -6.50 -4.95 13.35
CA GLY A 111 -5.07 -4.69 13.40
C GLY A 111 -4.49 -4.24 12.05
N MET A 112 -4.98 -4.79 10.95
CA MET A 112 -4.65 -4.33 9.60
C MET A 112 -5.20 -2.92 9.36
N TYR A 113 -6.46 -2.65 9.71
CA TYR A 113 -7.05 -1.33 9.53
C TYR A 113 -6.29 -0.25 10.31
N GLU A 114 -5.98 -0.49 11.59
CA GLU A 114 -5.21 0.44 12.43
C GLU A 114 -3.80 0.70 11.87
N PHE A 115 -3.12 -0.35 11.39
CA PHE A 115 -1.83 -0.20 10.73
C PHE A 115 -1.94 0.70 9.49
N LEU A 116 -2.93 0.49 8.64
CA LEU A 116 -3.13 1.28 7.42
C LEU A 116 -3.50 2.73 7.75
N GLU A 117 -4.41 2.95 8.70
CA GLU A 117 -4.79 4.31 9.15
C GLU A 117 -3.57 5.06 9.70
N ALA A 118 -2.78 4.42 10.56
CA ALA A 118 -1.56 5.00 11.10
C ALA A 118 -0.54 5.35 10.00
N ALA A 119 -0.33 4.44 9.04
CA ALA A 119 0.57 4.66 7.91
C ALA A 119 0.14 5.86 7.04
N VAL A 120 -1.17 5.99 6.76
CA VAL A 120 -1.73 7.12 6.00
C VAL A 120 -1.48 8.45 6.73
N ARG A 121 -1.72 8.49 8.03
CA ARG A 121 -1.46 9.70 8.86
C ARG A 121 0.02 10.06 8.91
N ILE A 122 0.90 9.05 8.95
CA ILE A 122 2.36 9.27 8.88
C ILE A 122 2.74 9.85 7.52
N LEU A 123 2.18 9.37 6.42
CA LEU A 123 2.44 9.91 5.09
C LEU A 123 1.96 11.36 4.97
N ASP A 124 0.79 11.68 5.52
CA ASP A 124 0.27 13.05 5.53
C ASP A 124 1.23 14.00 6.26
N GLY A 125 1.72 13.65 7.44
CA GLY A 125 2.65 14.45 8.23
C GLY A 125 4.13 14.33 7.86
N ALA A 126 4.50 13.50 6.87
CA ALA A 126 5.89 13.22 6.51
C ALA A 126 6.59 14.44 5.89
N ASP A 127 7.83 14.71 6.30
CA ASP A 127 8.71 15.64 5.61
C ASP A 127 9.26 15.04 4.29
N SER A 128 9.99 15.82 3.50
CA SER A 128 10.50 15.38 2.20
C SER A 128 11.45 14.16 2.27
N ARG A 129 12.21 14.00 3.36
CA ARG A 129 13.12 12.86 3.55
C ARG A 129 12.37 11.59 3.94
N GLN A 130 11.35 11.74 4.78
CA GLN A 130 10.47 10.65 5.14
C GLN A 130 9.64 10.20 3.93
N THR A 131 9.07 11.13 3.20
CA THR A 131 8.26 10.90 1.99
C THR A 131 9.05 10.08 0.96
N ALA A 132 10.32 10.40 0.72
CA ALA A 132 11.17 9.71 -0.27
C ALA A 132 11.32 8.20 0.00
N ASN A 133 11.29 7.75 1.25
CA ASN A 133 11.46 6.34 1.63
C ASN A 133 10.17 5.68 2.11
N PHE A 134 9.07 6.43 2.19
CA PHE A 134 7.83 5.95 2.78
C PHE A 134 7.32 4.66 2.12
N HIS A 135 7.30 4.60 0.80
CA HIS A 135 6.77 3.46 0.06
C HIS A 135 7.56 2.17 0.33
N ILE A 136 8.89 2.25 0.46
CA ILE A 136 9.77 1.12 0.82
C ILE A 136 9.45 0.67 2.25
N CYS A 137 9.43 1.62 3.19
CA CYS A 137 9.12 1.35 4.60
C CYS A 137 7.72 0.73 4.75
N PHE A 138 6.73 1.29 4.05
CA PHE A 138 5.37 0.79 4.07
C PHE A 138 5.27 -0.64 3.57
N LEU A 139 5.83 -0.95 2.40
CA LEU A 139 5.80 -2.30 1.82
C LEU A 139 6.46 -3.33 2.73
N TYR A 140 7.61 -3.01 3.31
CA TYR A 140 8.30 -3.91 4.22
C TYR A 140 7.43 -4.23 5.46
N ASN A 141 6.83 -3.21 6.08
CA ASN A 141 5.95 -3.41 7.22
C ASN A 141 4.62 -4.08 6.85
N LEU A 142 4.10 -3.85 5.64
CA LEU A 142 2.95 -4.58 5.10
C LEU A 142 3.27 -6.07 4.96
N GLY A 143 4.45 -6.42 4.42
CA GLY A 143 4.92 -7.81 4.32
C GLY A 143 4.93 -8.53 5.67
N ARG A 144 5.37 -7.83 6.73
CA ARG A 144 5.28 -8.35 8.11
C ARG A 144 3.84 -8.67 8.53
N ARG A 145 2.91 -7.77 8.25
CA ARG A 145 1.49 -7.96 8.58
C ARG A 145 0.86 -9.09 7.78
N LEU A 146 1.35 -9.35 6.59
CA LEU A 146 0.89 -10.44 5.72
C LEU A 146 1.58 -11.79 6.01
N GLY A 147 2.53 -11.82 6.95
CA GLY A 147 3.25 -13.05 7.33
C GLY A 147 4.30 -13.50 6.31
N ILE A 148 4.75 -12.62 5.44
CA ILE A 148 5.82 -12.90 4.44
C ILE A 148 7.14 -12.22 4.81
N GLU A 149 7.38 -11.93 6.09
CA GLU A 149 8.63 -11.33 6.55
C GLU A 149 9.81 -12.30 6.35
N PRO A 150 10.95 -11.83 5.79
CA PRO A 150 12.16 -12.62 5.72
C PRO A 150 12.69 -13.02 7.10
N ASP A 151 13.24 -14.23 7.23
CA ASP A 151 13.87 -14.69 8.48
C ASP A 151 15.25 -14.05 8.65
N VAL A 152 15.27 -12.88 9.29
CA VAL A 152 16.49 -12.10 9.55
C VAL A 152 17.49 -12.77 10.50
N SER A 153 17.06 -13.81 11.24
CA SER A 153 17.93 -14.56 12.14
C SER A 153 18.99 -15.39 11.39
N THR A 154 18.70 -15.70 10.10
CA THR A 154 19.59 -16.47 9.23
C THR A 154 20.71 -15.64 8.59
N TYR A 155 20.70 -14.31 8.77
CA TYR A 155 21.71 -13.43 8.17
C TYR A 155 23.10 -13.63 8.80
N THR A 156 24.09 -13.82 7.92
CA THR A 156 25.51 -13.75 8.23
C THR A 156 26.20 -12.84 7.21
N GLN A 157 27.31 -12.21 7.60
CA GLN A 157 28.07 -11.37 6.68
C GLN A 157 28.55 -12.19 5.47
N GLY A 158 28.35 -11.68 4.24
CA GLY A 158 28.68 -12.37 3.00
C GLY A 158 27.63 -13.37 2.52
N SER A 159 26.50 -13.52 3.24
CA SER A 159 25.41 -14.39 2.82
C SER A 159 24.59 -13.80 1.67
N LEU A 160 23.97 -14.66 0.89
CA LEU A 160 23.05 -14.37 -0.20
C LEU A 160 21.60 -14.52 0.30
N PHE A 161 20.74 -13.60 -0.05
CA PHE A 161 19.32 -13.71 0.30
C PHE A 161 18.56 -14.54 -0.71
N ASP A 162 18.08 -15.70 -0.30
CA ASP A 162 17.21 -16.55 -1.07
C ASP A 162 15.78 -16.00 -1.02
N MET A 163 15.29 -15.50 -2.16
CA MET A 163 13.96 -14.89 -2.24
C MET A 163 12.82 -15.92 -2.24
N GLU A 164 13.09 -17.19 -2.57
CA GLU A 164 12.05 -18.24 -2.52
C GLU A 164 11.83 -18.77 -1.10
N ASP A 165 12.92 -18.93 -0.34
CA ASP A 165 12.82 -19.41 1.04
C ASP A 165 12.68 -18.26 2.07
N GLY A 166 12.94 -17.01 1.69
CA GLY A 166 12.94 -15.86 2.59
C GLY A 166 14.06 -15.89 3.63
N THR A 167 15.19 -16.55 3.35
CA THR A 167 16.31 -16.77 4.27
C THR A 167 17.65 -16.36 3.67
N TRP A 168 18.65 -16.12 4.52
CA TRP A 168 20.04 -15.88 4.08
C TRP A 168 20.85 -17.17 4.17
N ARG A 169 21.68 -17.45 3.15
CA ARG A 169 22.55 -18.63 3.09
C ARG A 169 23.91 -18.31 2.47
N MET A 170 24.93 -19.09 2.84
CA MET A 170 26.30 -18.87 2.37
C MET A 170 26.58 -19.38 0.95
N THR A 171 25.70 -20.26 0.43
CA THR A 171 25.84 -20.84 -0.90
C THR A 171 24.69 -20.41 -1.79
N ALA A 172 24.97 -20.13 -3.06
CA ALA A 172 23.92 -19.75 -4.01
C ALA A 172 22.90 -20.90 -4.18
N PRO A 173 21.59 -20.58 -4.18
CA PRO A 173 20.53 -21.54 -4.49
C PRO A 173 20.65 -22.06 -5.93
N LEU A 174 20.01 -23.18 -6.23
CA LEU A 174 19.97 -23.74 -7.60
C LEU A 174 19.10 -22.90 -8.57
N HIS A 175 18.15 -22.13 -8.05
CA HIS A 175 17.35 -21.19 -8.81
C HIS A 175 18.00 -19.81 -8.91
N ARG A 176 17.45 -18.92 -9.76
CA ARG A 176 18.00 -17.57 -10.01
C ARG A 176 17.40 -16.45 -9.14
N ARG A 177 16.43 -16.79 -8.26
CA ARG A 177 15.73 -15.81 -7.41
C ARG A 177 16.45 -15.63 -6.08
N TYR A 178 17.63 -15.04 -6.14
CA TYR A 178 18.39 -14.65 -4.95
C TYR A 178 19.12 -13.33 -5.19
N LEU A 179 19.43 -12.64 -4.11
CA LEU A 179 20.20 -11.39 -4.14
C LEU A 179 21.68 -11.69 -3.90
N GLY A 180 22.57 -10.99 -4.62
CA GLY A 180 24.00 -10.99 -4.33
C GLY A 180 24.33 -10.34 -2.99
N GLU A 181 25.56 -10.46 -2.51
CA GLU A 181 25.99 -10.06 -1.16
C GLU A 181 25.61 -8.61 -0.79
N GLU A 182 25.88 -7.64 -1.67
CA GLU A 182 25.57 -6.22 -1.40
C GLU A 182 24.07 -5.98 -1.24
N ALA A 183 23.25 -6.53 -2.15
CA ALA A 183 21.79 -6.42 -2.09
C ALA A 183 21.21 -7.20 -0.90
N SER A 184 21.84 -8.34 -0.52
CA SER A 184 21.46 -9.14 0.65
C SER A 184 21.73 -8.40 1.96
N LEU A 185 22.86 -7.71 2.07
CA LEU A 185 23.15 -6.83 3.20
C LEU A 185 22.15 -5.68 3.28
N LEU A 186 21.78 -5.11 2.13
CA LEU A 186 20.78 -4.04 2.07
C LEU A 186 19.39 -4.55 2.50
N ALA A 187 18.95 -5.73 2.03
CA ALA A 187 17.71 -6.36 2.44
C ALA A 187 17.68 -6.59 3.97
N TRP A 188 18.79 -7.07 4.55
CA TRP A 188 18.91 -7.21 6.00
C TRP A 188 18.84 -5.86 6.73
N ARG A 189 19.46 -4.79 6.20
CA ARG A 189 19.36 -3.44 6.79
C ARG A 189 17.94 -2.89 6.73
N LEU A 190 17.20 -3.14 5.65
CA LEU A 190 15.80 -2.74 5.49
C LEU A 190 14.89 -3.38 6.53
N SER A 191 15.23 -4.56 7.06
CA SER A 191 14.45 -5.19 8.13
C SER A 191 14.36 -4.34 9.41
N ARG A 192 15.28 -3.39 9.59
CA ARG A 192 15.32 -2.45 10.72
C ARG A 192 14.65 -1.11 10.41
N MET A 193 14.13 -0.94 9.19
CA MET A 193 13.44 0.28 8.80
C MET A 193 12.06 0.33 9.42
N THR A 194 11.77 1.44 10.10
CA THR A 194 10.47 1.76 10.68
C THR A 194 10.04 3.14 10.22
N PHE A 195 8.79 3.49 10.37
CA PHE A 195 8.31 4.84 10.07
C PHE A 195 9.05 5.92 10.87
N ALA A 196 9.48 5.61 12.10
CA ALA A 196 10.21 6.55 12.94
C ALA A 196 11.66 6.81 12.46
N ASN A 197 12.30 5.85 11.79
CA ASN A 197 13.71 5.97 11.40
C ASN A 197 13.96 5.97 9.88
N MET A 198 12.93 5.85 9.02
CA MET A 198 13.07 5.77 7.57
C MET A 198 13.82 6.96 6.96
N HIS A 199 13.78 8.15 7.57
CA HIS A 199 14.51 9.35 7.16
C HIS A 199 16.04 9.22 7.30
N ARG A 200 16.54 8.25 8.08
CA ARG A 200 17.97 7.98 8.27
C ARG A 200 18.58 7.17 7.14
N PHE A 201 17.77 6.46 6.36
CA PHE A 201 18.21 5.71 5.21
C PHE A 201 18.41 6.67 4.03
N ARG A 202 19.62 6.61 3.44
CA ARG A 202 19.97 7.48 2.31
C ARG A 202 20.16 6.62 1.08
N PHE A 203 19.22 6.72 0.17
CA PHE A 203 19.25 6.05 -1.12
C PHE A 203 19.19 7.09 -2.24
N ASN A 204 19.98 6.89 -3.28
CA ASN A 204 19.76 7.59 -4.53
C ASN A 204 18.56 6.97 -5.27
N ARG A 205 18.16 7.59 -6.38
CA ARG A 205 17.00 7.13 -7.17
C ARG A 205 17.16 5.71 -7.69
N MET A 206 18.35 5.35 -8.20
CA MET A 206 18.59 4.01 -8.74
C MET A 206 18.51 2.95 -7.65
N GLU A 207 19.09 3.21 -6.49
CA GLU A 207 19.02 2.32 -5.33
C GLU A 207 17.57 2.14 -4.86
N ARG A 208 16.78 3.23 -4.76
CA ARG A 208 15.38 3.14 -4.38
C ARG A 208 14.56 2.28 -5.34
N ASN A 209 14.76 2.47 -6.64
CA ASN A 209 14.07 1.68 -7.64
C ASN A 209 14.46 0.20 -7.59
N ALA A 210 15.75 -0.11 -7.42
CA ALA A 210 16.22 -1.49 -7.28
C ALA A 210 15.66 -2.17 -6.02
N ILE A 211 15.61 -1.46 -4.89
CA ILE A 211 14.99 -1.94 -3.66
C ILE A 211 13.49 -2.20 -3.87
N LEU A 212 12.79 -1.25 -4.48
CA LEU A 212 11.36 -1.38 -4.76
C LEU A 212 11.08 -2.59 -5.64
N ASP A 213 11.86 -2.78 -6.70
CA ASP A 213 11.73 -3.94 -7.60
C ASP A 213 11.93 -5.26 -6.86
N GLY A 214 12.95 -5.34 -6.01
CA GLY A 214 13.21 -6.52 -5.18
C GLY A 214 12.05 -6.83 -4.22
N ILE A 215 11.49 -5.81 -3.56
CA ILE A 215 10.34 -5.99 -2.66
C ILE A 215 9.11 -6.46 -3.45
N LEU A 216 8.81 -5.86 -4.60
CA LEU A 216 7.64 -6.24 -5.42
C LEU A 216 7.80 -7.64 -6.02
N GLU A 217 9.02 -8.05 -6.37
CA GLU A 217 9.31 -9.42 -6.77
C GLU A 217 9.08 -10.39 -5.61
N TYR A 218 9.56 -10.06 -4.41
CA TYR A 218 9.35 -10.87 -3.20
C TYR A 218 7.85 -11.06 -2.88
N PHE A 219 7.06 -9.97 -2.94
CA PHE A 219 5.60 -10.06 -2.82
C PHE A 219 4.97 -10.95 -3.89
N SER A 220 5.52 -10.91 -5.11
CA SER A 220 5.00 -11.72 -6.22
C SER A 220 5.29 -13.20 -6.05
N ILE A 221 6.36 -13.56 -5.33
CA ILE A 221 6.72 -14.94 -5.00
C ILE A 221 5.83 -15.46 -3.87
N HIS A 222 5.67 -14.68 -2.80
CA HIS A 222 5.10 -15.19 -1.55
C HIS A 222 3.61 -14.90 -1.35
N TYR A 223 3.04 -13.94 -2.09
CA TYR A 223 1.67 -13.51 -1.82
C TYR A 223 0.82 -13.35 -3.07
N VAL A 224 0.99 -12.27 -3.84
CA VAL A 224 0.19 -11.96 -5.03
C VAL A 224 1.01 -11.21 -6.06
N SER A 225 0.76 -11.50 -7.34
CA SER A 225 1.47 -10.87 -8.45
C SER A 225 1.33 -9.34 -8.45
N MET A 226 2.46 -8.64 -8.41
CA MET A 226 2.58 -7.17 -8.45
C MET A 226 2.84 -6.63 -9.87
N ARG A 227 2.62 -7.45 -10.92
CA ARG A 227 2.98 -7.08 -12.31
C ARG A 227 2.11 -6.01 -12.96
N ARG A 228 0.95 -5.66 -12.38
CA ARG A 228 -0.05 -4.75 -12.97
C ARG A 228 -0.29 -3.50 -12.13
N LEU A 229 0.77 -2.89 -11.62
CA LEU A 229 0.69 -1.63 -10.89
C LEU A 229 0.91 -0.47 -11.87
N HIS A 230 -0.17 0.22 -12.23
CA HIS A 230 -0.13 1.32 -13.23
C HIS A 230 0.60 2.56 -12.70
N SER A 231 0.57 2.80 -11.39
CA SER A 231 1.25 3.93 -10.75
C SER A 231 2.76 3.74 -10.61
N LEU A 232 3.27 2.51 -10.80
CA LEU A 232 4.67 2.17 -10.53
C LEU A 232 5.65 2.96 -11.40
N ASP A 233 5.38 3.07 -12.72
CA ASP A 233 6.27 3.79 -13.65
C ASP A 233 6.33 5.28 -13.34
N ILE A 234 5.19 5.87 -12.94
CA ILE A 234 5.13 7.26 -12.53
C ILE A 234 5.89 7.47 -11.23
N LEU A 235 5.70 6.59 -10.25
CA LEU A 235 6.45 6.63 -8.98
C LEU A 235 7.96 6.58 -9.22
N ARG A 236 8.45 5.65 -10.05
CA ARG A 236 9.87 5.53 -10.42
C ARG A 236 10.43 6.78 -11.09
N SER A 237 9.60 7.51 -11.83
CA SER A 237 10.02 8.73 -12.53
C SER A 237 10.19 9.94 -11.60
N LEU A 238 9.51 9.95 -10.46
CA LEU A 238 9.44 11.08 -9.53
C LEU A 238 10.39 10.93 -8.32
N LEU A 239 10.69 9.72 -7.90
CA LEU A 239 11.54 9.39 -6.75
C LEU A 239 12.93 8.96 -7.19
#